data_1f1b3cee2a4823a79ca04aeb81ec718b
#
_entry.id   1f1b3cee2a4823a79ca04aeb81ec718b
#
_cell.length_a   1.000
_cell.length_b   1.000
_cell.length_c   1.000
_cell.angle_alpha   90.00
_cell.angle_beta   90.00
_cell.angle_gamma   90.00
#
_symmetry.space_group_name_H-M   'P 1'
#
loop_
_entity.id
_entity.type
_entity.pdbx_description
1 polymer ?
#
loop_
_entity_poly.entity_id
_entity_poly.type
_entity_poly.pdbx_seq_one_letter_code
_entity_poly.pdbx_strand_id
1 'polypeptide(L)'
;MKLVCIECGKSISYDHFSYHCECGGLFDIVQDFHNHDAEQLKHLFNERLSERMTPYASGVWRYKELIFPELPEECIVTKHEGNTGLYTHQLIQDYIGLRQIYVKAQSENPSGSFKDNGMTVAVSHGKSLGYKKFTCTSTGNTSSSLAMYSSIGNSDSYIFVPNKDISMNKVLQTIAYGAHVFSIPGTYDDGIEFLEKYSEDLGLYVCNSINPFRIEGQKSIIYEIAQYLNWNLPDWIVVPGGALSNATALGKGLHDLFTLGLIDKLPRIAIIQAEGASPFHQMIDKKMKELIPDGSPYTRASALNIGNPPSWKKAKHTLKETNGITASVSDIEILNAKAIIDRSGIGCEPASAATVAGLKKLVDQQKIDKGQTALCILTGNILKDTDALKEYHSGDNMVAIFKNTLQATSLDYKTIQNYI
;
A
#
# COMPACT_ATOMS: atom_id res chain seq x y z
N MET A 1 -5.89 -22.84 -6.15
CA MET A 1 -4.98 -21.68 -6.38
C MET A 1 -3.80 -22.08 -7.24
N LYS A 2 -3.34 -21.23 -8.19
CA LYS A 2 -2.17 -21.46 -9.07
C LYS A 2 -1.34 -20.18 -9.18
N LEU A 3 -0.04 -20.33 -9.33
CA LEU A 3 0.86 -19.27 -9.78
C LEU A 3 0.97 -19.31 -11.30
N VAL A 4 0.66 -18.22 -11.97
CA VAL A 4 0.69 -18.11 -13.44
C VAL A 4 1.65 -17.00 -13.85
N CYS A 5 2.59 -17.29 -14.72
CA CYS A 5 3.52 -16.30 -15.26
C CYS A 5 2.77 -15.30 -16.14
N ILE A 6 2.93 -13.99 -15.86
CA ILE A 6 2.27 -12.90 -16.60
C ILE A 6 2.79 -12.71 -18.03
N GLU A 7 3.97 -13.29 -18.35
CA GLU A 7 4.58 -13.17 -19.69
C GLU A 7 4.27 -14.36 -20.60
N CYS A 8 4.51 -15.58 -20.12
CA CYS A 8 4.42 -16.78 -20.94
C CYS A 8 3.23 -17.70 -20.61
N GLY A 9 2.47 -17.40 -19.54
CA GLY A 9 1.32 -18.20 -19.12
C GLY A 9 1.66 -19.54 -18.46
N LYS A 10 2.97 -19.88 -18.25
CA LYS A 10 3.36 -21.09 -17.52
C LYS A 10 2.77 -21.05 -16.12
N SER A 11 2.13 -22.12 -15.69
CA SER A 11 1.57 -22.27 -14.36
C SER A 11 2.36 -23.27 -13.51
N ILE A 12 2.50 -22.93 -12.22
CA ILE A 12 3.07 -23.81 -11.20
C ILE A 12 2.13 -23.86 -9.99
N SER A 13 2.26 -24.89 -9.16
CA SER A 13 1.53 -24.96 -7.90
C SER A 13 2.10 -23.97 -6.88
N TYR A 14 1.25 -23.48 -5.98
CA TYR A 14 1.66 -22.50 -4.95
C TYR A 14 2.64 -23.07 -3.92
N ASP A 15 2.69 -24.38 -3.75
CA ASP A 15 3.62 -25.10 -2.86
C ASP A 15 5.03 -25.32 -3.50
N HIS A 16 5.15 -25.15 -4.81
CA HIS A 16 6.42 -25.12 -5.53
C HIS A 16 6.80 -23.68 -5.91
N PHE A 17 6.92 -22.84 -4.91
CA PHE A 17 7.03 -21.40 -5.06
C PHE A 17 8.36 -20.95 -5.64
N SER A 18 8.29 -20.08 -6.64
CA SER A 18 9.41 -19.30 -7.19
C SER A 18 8.96 -17.86 -7.42
N TYR A 19 9.86 -16.89 -7.32
CA TYR A 19 9.55 -15.46 -7.56
C TYR A 19 9.47 -15.15 -9.05
N HIS A 20 10.29 -15.78 -9.86
CA HIS A 20 10.35 -15.61 -11.30
C HIS A 20 10.11 -16.92 -12.04
N CYS A 21 9.46 -16.82 -13.19
CA CYS A 21 9.38 -17.88 -14.17
C CYS A 21 10.73 -18.02 -14.90
N GLU A 22 11.01 -19.18 -15.46
CA GLU A 22 12.19 -19.42 -16.31
C GLU A 22 12.33 -18.43 -17.48
N CYS A 23 11.25 -17.83 -17.92
CA CYS A 23 11.26 -16.77 -18.95
C CYS A 23 11.61 -15.38 -18.39
N GLY A 24 11.88 -15.24 -17.09
CA GLY A 24 12.13 -13.98 -16.38
C GLY A 24 10.85 -13.22 -15.95
N GLY A 25 9.66 -13.67 -16.32
CA GLY A 25 8.41 -13.04 -15.95
C GLY A 25 8.04 -13.26 -14.49
N LEU A 26 7.33 -12.30 -13.88
CA LEU A 26 6.78 -12.44 -12.54
C LEU A 26 5.56 -13.39 -12.55
N PHE A 27 5.36 -14.06 -11.43
CA PHE A 27 4.15 -14.82 -11.20
C PHE A 27 3.02 -13.95 -10.67
N ASP A 28 1.79 -14.31 -11.03
CA ASP A 28 0.56 -13.85 -10.39
C ASP A 28 -0.25 -15.04 -9.88
N ILE A 29 -1.06 -14.82 -8.86
CA ILE A 29 -1.94 -15.84 -8.31
C ILE A 29 -3.28 -15.78 -9.04
N VAL A 30 -3.72 -16.93 -9.53
CA VAL A 30 -5.04 -17.12 -10.13
C VAL A 30 -5.84 -18.09 -9.27
N GLN A 31 -7.04 -17.67 -8.90
CA GLN A 31 -8.00 -18.45 -8.13
C GLN A 31 -9.23 -18.77 -9.01
N ASP A 32 -9.89 -19.85 -8.68
CA ASP A 32 -11.15 -20.27 -9.30
C ASP A 32 -12.29 -20.03 -8.32
N PHE A 33 -13.26 -19.23 -8.71
CA PHE A 33 -14.39 -18.84 -7.87
C PHE A 33 -15.74 -19.48 -8.30
N HIS A 34 -15.74 -20.45 -9.23
CA HIS A 34 -16.97 -21.03 -9.80
C HIS A 34 -17.95 -21.63 -8.79
N ASN A 35 -17.48 -22.01 -7.61
CA ASN A 35 -18.30 -22.65 -6.57
C ASN A 35 -18.73 -21.68 -5.46
N HIS A 36 -18.52 -20.38 -5.60
CA HIS A 36 -18.87 -19.39 -4.60
C HIS A 36 -20.18 -18.68 -4.94
N ASP A 37 -21.07 -18.57 -3.97
CA ASP A 37 -22.29 -17.79 -4.03
C ASP A 37 -22.07 -16.43 -3.36
N ALA A 38 -22.46 -15.35 -4.05
CA ALA A 38 -22.22 -13.99 -3.58
C ALA A 38 -22.91 -13.68 -2.24
N GLU A 39 -24.17 -14.10 -2.07
CA GLU A 39 -24.93 -13.79 -0.86
C GLU A 39 -24.43 -14.62 0.33
N GLN A 40 -24.02 -15.87 0.09
CA GLN A 40 -23.38 -16.69 1.13
C GLN A 40 -22.04 -16.09 1.59
N LEU A 41 -21.23 -15.58 0.64
CA LEU A 41 -19.98 -14.89 0.99
C LEU A 41 -20.23 -13.60 1.78
N LYS A 42 -21.20 -12.76 1.37
CA LYS A 42 -21.57 -11.56 2.11
C LYS A 42 -22.02 -11.89 3.54
N HIS A 43 -22.84 -12.94 3.69
CA HIS A 43 -23.29 -13.41 5.00
C HIS A 43 -22.11 -13.86 5.87
N LEU A 44 -21.25 -14.73 5.33
CA LEU A 44 -20.05 -15.23 6.01
C LEU A 44 -19.13 -14.09 6.47
N PHE A 45 -18.84 -13.14 5.60
CA PHE A 45 -17.97 -12.00 5.94
C PHE A 45 -18.60 -11.08 6.98
N ASN A 46 -19.93 -10.95 7.01
CA ASN A 46 -20.66 -10.19 8.03
C ASN A 46 -20.66 -10.91 9.38
N GLU A 47 -20.82 -12.21 9.43
CA GLU A 47 -20.71 -13.01 10.66
C GLU A 47 -19.32 -12.84 11.29
N ARG A 48 -18.27 -12.89 10.47
CA ARG A 48 -16.88 -12.72 10.90
C ARG A 48 -16.54 -11.30 11.45
N LEU A 49 -17.39 -10.29 11.24
CA LEU A 49 -17.22 -8.99 11.90
C LEU A 49 -17.32 -9.07 13.42
N SER A 50 -18.02 -10.07 13.95
CA SER A 50 -18.17 -10.30 15.39
C SER A 50 -17.05 -11.12 16.02
N GLU A 51 -16.18 -11.74 15.20
CA GLU A 51 -15.04 -12.53 15.65
C GLU A 51 -13.99 -11.65 16.36
N ARG A 52 -13.38 -12.20 17.42
CA ARG A 52 -12.38 -11.48 18.21
C ARG A 52 -11.11 -12.26 18.51
N MET A 53 -11.22 -13.57 18.65
CA MET A 53 -10.14 -14.45 19.12
C MET A 53 -9.64 -15.42 18.04
N THR A 54 -10.28 -15.43 16.88
CA THR A 54 -9.90 -16.26 15.75
C THR A 54 -9.07 -15.46 14.72
N PRO A 55 -8.37 -16.10 13.80
CA PRO A 55 -7.70 -15.41 12.69
C PRO A 55 -8.66 -14.56 11.85
N TYR A 56 -9.93 -14.91 11.80
CA TYR A 56 -10.98 -14.22 11.05
C TYR A 56 -11.36 -12.85 11.62
N ALA A 57 -10.91 -12.50 12.84
CA ALA A 57 -10.97 -11.15 13.38
C ALA A 57 -10.10 -10.16 12.58
N SER A 58 -9.14 -10.66 11.78
CA SER A 58 -8.34 -9.87 10.85
C SER A 58 -9.18 -9.33 9.69
N GLY A 59 -8.94 -8.10 9.29
CA GLY A 59 -9.51 -7.53 8.06
C GLY A 59 -8.94 -8.12 6.78
N VAL A 60 -7.94 -9.00 6.87
CA VAL A 60 -7.41 -9.80 5.76
C VAL A 60 -8.04 -11.19 5.76
N TRP A 61 -7.89 -11.92 6.86
CA TRP A 61 -8.32 -13.32 6.95
C TRP A 61 -9.84 -13.50 7.08
N ARG A 62 -10.57 -12.42 7.34
CA ARG A 62 -12.04 -12.38 7.19
C ARG A 62 -12.47 -12.86 5.81
N TYR A 63 -11.64 -12.57 4.79
CA TYR A 63 -11.86 -12.92 3.38
C TYR A 63 -10.98 -14.09 2.92
N LYS A 64 -10.68 -15.05 3.81
CA LYS A 64 -9.77 -16.18 3.55
C LYS A 64 -10.08 -16.89 2.24
N GLU A 65 -11.36 -17.07 1.91
CA GLU A 65 -11.85 -17.73 0.70
C GLU A 65 -11.41 -17.00 -0.58
N LEU A 66 -11.22 -15.69 -0.51
CA LEU A 66 -10.78 -14.83 -1.64
C LEU A 66 -9.29 -14.51 -1.59
N ILE A 67 -8.62 -14.76 -0.47
CA ILE A 67 -7.19 -14.44 -0.27
C ILE A 67 -6.34 -15.70 -0.43
N PHE A 68 -6.61 -16.73 0.39
CA PHE A 68 -5.84 -17.98 0.36
C PHE A 68 -6.64 -19.12 0.99
N PRO A 69 -7.64 -19.68 0.27
CA PRO A 69 -8.55 -20.69 0.81
C PRO A 69 -7.84 -21.96 1.29
N GLU A 70 -6.79 -22.40 0.59
CA GLU A 70 -6.09 -23.65 0.88
C GLU A 70 -5.13 -23.56 2.09
N LEU A 71 -4.84 -22.35 2.61
CA LEU A 71 -3.90 -22.20 3.72
C LEU A 71 -4.47 -22.84 5.00
N PRO A 72 -3.72 -23.75 5.67
CA PRO A 72 -4.09 -24.27 6.98
C PRO A 72 -4.16 -23.16 8.02
N GLU A 73 -5.17 -23.16 8.89
CA GLU A 73 -5.38 -22.08 9.87
C GLU A 73 -4.22 -21.97 10.86
N GLU A 74 -3.59 -23.06 11.24
CA GLU A 74 -2.41 -23.10 12.11
C GLU A 74 -1.17 -22.43 11.51
N CYS A 75 -1.17 -22.22 10.19
CA CYS A 75 -0.11 -21.48 9.49
C CYS A 75 -0.37 -19.97 9.46
N ILE A 76 -1.58 -19.53 9.77
CA ILE A 76 -1.93 -18.11 9.76
C ILE A 76 -1.14 -17.36 10.83
N VAL A 77 -0.41 -16.33 10.39
CA VAL A 77 0.30 -15.38 11.25
C VAL A 77 -0.40 -14.04 11.14
N THR A 78 -1.13 -13.64 12.15
CA THR A 78 -1.93 -12.40 12.14
C THR A 78 -1.74 -11.58 13.42
N LYS A 79 -1.92 -10.29 13.30
CA LYS A 79 -2.09 -9.31 14.40
C LYS A 79 -3.40 -8.54 14.24
N HIS A 80 -4.38 -9.18 13.64
CA HIS A 80 -5.70 -8.62 13.32
C HIS A 80 -5.60 -7.34 12.46
N GLU A 81 -4.62 -7.32 11.53
CA GLU A 81 -4.43 -6.27 10.53
C GLU A 81 -5.67 -6.05 9.69
N GLY A 82 -5.72 -4.92 9.00
CA GLY A 82 -6.95 -4.43 8.40
C GLY A 82 -7.85 -3.80 9.46
N ASN A 83 -9.15 -3.87 9.30
CA ASN A 83 -10.15 -3.23 10.16
C ASN A 83 -9.90 -1.72 10.34
N THR A 84 -9.30 -1.08 9.35
CA THR A 84 -8.91 0.32 9.39
C THR A 84 -10.08 1.23 9.06
N GLY A 85 -10.05 2.45 9.61
CA GLY A 85 -11.15 3.40 9.46
C GLY A 85 -11.39 3.84 8.01
N LEU A 86 -12.64 4.14 7.73
CA LEU A 86 -13.09 4.80 6.52
C LEU A 86 -13.76 6.11 6.93
N TYR A 87 -13.15 7.24 6.57
CA TYR A 87 -13.54 8.56 7.07
C TYR A 87 -14.01 9.48 5.96
N THR A 88 -14.82 10.45 6.35
CA THR A 88 -15.14 11.66 5.59
C THR A 88 -14.78 12.88 6.44
N HIS A 89 -14.29 13.94 5.83
CA HIS A 89 -14.02 15.17 6.57
C HIS A 89 -14.18 16.41 5.68
N GLN A 90 -14.87 17.44 6.20
CA GLN A 90 -15.19 18.66 5.46
C GLN A 90 -13.96 19.38 4.90
N LEU A 91 -12.85 19.47 5.68
CA LEU A 91 -11.60 20.10 5.21
C LEU A 91 -11.04 19.43 3.94
N ILE A 92 -11.15 18.10 3.85
CA ILE A 92 -10.67 17.34 2.69
C ILE A 92 -11.61 17.56 1.50
N GLN A 93 -12.92 17.59 1.74
CA GLN A 93 -13.93 17.86 0.72
C GLN A 93 -13.77 19.27 0.13
N ASP A 94 -13.61 20.28 0.99
CA ASP A 94 -13.40 21.66 0.58
C ASP A 94 -12.09 21.84 -0.20
N TYR A 95 -11.02 21.19 0.27
CA TYR A 95 -9.72 21.25 -0.39
C TYR A 95 -9.74 20.66 -1.81
N ILE A 96 -10.47 19.56 -2.02
CA ILE A 96 -10.57 18.88 -3.32
C ILE A 96 -11.67 19.50 -4.20
N GLY A 97 -12.73 20.00 -3.59
CA GLY A 97 -13.90 20.52 -4.32
C GLY A 97 -14.90 19.44 -4.74
N LEU A 98 -14.93 18.30 -4.07
CA LEU A 98 -15.93 17.24 -4.22
C LEU A 98 -16.76 17.10 -2.94
N ARG A 99 -18.05 16.81 -3.09
CA ARG A 99 -18.98 16.70 -1.94
C ARG A 99 -18.91 15.35 -1.23
N GLN A 100 -18.53 14.28 -1.93
CA GLN A 100 -18.52 12.93 -1.35
C GLN A 100 -17.15 12.29 -1.60
N ILE A 101 -16.31 12.34 -0.57
CA ILE A 101 -14.98 11.80 -0.55
C ILE A 101 -14.81 10.94 0.70
N TYR A 102 -14.30 9.76 0.50
CA TYR A 102 -13.86 8.86 1.56
C TYR A 102 -12.34 8.80 1.60
N VAL A 103 -11.77 8.59 2.78
CA VAL A 103 -10.36 8.26 2.96
C VAL A 103 -10.26 6.97 3.77
N LYS A 104 -9.56 5.97 3.21
CA LYS A 104 -9.29 4.69 3.87
C LYS A 104 -7.95 4.78 4.58
N ALA A 105 -7.98 4.80 5.92
CA ALA A 105 -6.81 5.06 6.75
C ALA A 105 -5.99 3.79 7.03
N GLN A 106 -5.27 3.27 6.03
CA GLN A 106 -4.36 2.13 6.20
C GLN A 106 -3.18 2.42 7.16
N SER A 107 -3.02 3.68 7.55
CA SER A 107 -2.14 4.14 8.63
C SER A 107 -2.45 3.52 10.00
N GLU A 108 -3.66 2.99 10.20
CA GLU A 108 -4.13 2.37 11.44
C GLU A 108 -3.78 0.89 11.56
N ASN A 109 -3.18 0.30 10.54
CA ASN A 109 -2.65 -1.05 10.62
C ASN A 109 -1.61 -1.19 11.75
N PRO A 110 -1.41 -2.39 12.32
CA PRO A 110 -0.55 -2.63 13.48
C PRO A 110 0.88 -2.11 13.36
N SER A 111 1.54 -2.20 12.19
CA SER A 111 2.86 -1.61 11.97
C SER A 111 2.80 -0.14 11.53
N GLY A 112 1.62 0.41 11.31
CA GLY A 112 1.39 1.76 10.82
C GLY A 112 1.36 1.87 9.29
N SER A 113 1.10 0.79 8.54
CA SER A 113 0.97 0.87 7.08
C SER A 113 0.24 -0.33 6.45
N PHE A 114 -0.29 -0.13 5.24
CA PHE A 114 -0.94 -1.15 4.41
C PHE A 114 -0.06 -2.37 4.10
N LYS A 115 1.24 -2.29 4.37
CA LYS A 115 2.15 -3.43 4.16
C LYS A 115 1.73 -4.64 4.98
N ASP A 116 1.06 -4.43 6.08
CA ASP A 116 0.57 -5.47 6.97
C ASP A 116 -0.42 -6.40 6.27
N ASN A 117 -1.32 -5.85 5.45
CA ASN A 117 -2.28 -6.64 4.69
C ASN A 117 -1.61 -7.69 3.79
N GLY A 118 -0.51 -7.31 3.13
CA GLY A 118 0.25 -8.26 2.30
C GLY A 118 1.21 -9.14 3.11
N MET A 119 1.76 -8.60 4.19
CA MET A 119 2.80 -9.30 4.93
C MET A 119 2.26 -10.48 5.75
N THR A 120 1.07 -10.34 6.32
CA THR A 120 0.39 -11.44 7.01
C THR A 120 0.26 -12.66 6.09
N VAL A 121 -0.10 -12.47 4.81
CA VAL A 121 -0.28 -13.57 3.85
C VAL A 121 1.06 -14.13 3.39
N ALA A 122 2.04 -13.29 3.09
CA ALA A 122 3.37 -13.75 2.65
C ALA A 122 4.09 -14.55 3.75
N VAL A 123 4.04 -14.08 5.01
CA VAL A 123 4.67 -14.80 6.13
C VAL A 123 3.92 -16.10 6.43
N SER A 124 2.59 -16.09 6.38
CA SER A 124 1.77 -17.30 6.56
C SER A 124 2.05 -18.34 5.48
N HIS A 125 2.19 -17.92 4.22
CA HIS A 125 2.59 -18.82 3.12
C HIS A 125 4.00 -19.36 3.33
N GLY A 126 4.99 -18.52 3.61
CA GLY A 126 6.35 -19.01 3.88
C GLY A 126 6.40 -20.00 5.05
N LYS A 127 5.61 -19.76 6.12
CA LYS A 127 5.46 -20.68 7.25
C LYS A 127 4.85 -22.02 6.82
N SER A 128 3.83 -22.03 5.96
CA SER A 128 3.22 -23.27 5.46
C SER A 128 4.18 -24.11 4.62
N LEU A 129 5.19 -23.46 4.00
CA LEU A 129 6.30 -24.12 3.30
C LEU A 129 7.46 -24.52 4.22
N GLY A 130 7.36 -24.28 5.53
CA GLY A 130 8.39 -24.62 6.52
C GLY A 130 9.51 -23.58 6.69
N TYR A 131 9.44 -22.42 6.04
CA TYR A 131 10.43 -21.35 6.24
C TYR A 131 10.36 -20.79 7.65
N LYS A 132 11.54 -20.53 8.22
CA LYS A 132 11.74 -19.86 9.52
C LYS A 132 12.56 -18.58 9.40
N LYS A 133 13.03 -18.25 8.19
CA LYS A 133 13.85 -17.08 7.92
C LYS A 133 13.21 -16.29 6.78
N PHE A 134 12.86 -15.05 7.07
CA PHE A 134 12.21 -14.14 6.14
C PHE A 134 13.12 -12.96 5.82
N THR A 135 13.03 -12.40 4.61
CA THR A 135 13.91 -11.30 4.21
C THR A 135 13.22 -10.29 3.31
N CYS A 136 13.74 -9.07 3.35
CA CYS A 136 13.46 -8.05 2.33
C CYS A 136 14.59 -7.01 2.26
N THR A 137 14.66 -6.31 1.14
CA THR A 137 15.39 -5.05 1.02
C THR A 137 14.41 -3.89 1.22
N SER A 138 14.56 -3.09 2.27
CA SER A 138 13.71 -1.92 2.51
C SER A 138 14.19 -1.10 3.71
N THR A 139 14.10 0.23 3.60
CA THR A 139 14.37 1.18 4.71
C THR A 139 13.12 1.56 5.51
N GLY A 140 11.90 1.13 5.11
CA GLY A 140 10.66 1.73 5.62
C GLY A 140 9.55 0.73 5.95
N ASN A 141 8.35 1.02 5.42
CA ASN A 141 7.12 0.28 5.77
C ASN A 141 7.19 -1.24 5.54
N THR A 142 7.91 -1.70 4.52
CA THR A 142 8.03 -3.15 4.26
C THR A 142 8.86 -3.84 5.33
N SER A 143 10.01 -3.27 5.71
CA SER A 143 10.88 -3.85 6.73
C SER A 143 10.23 -3.90 8.11
N SER A 144 9.57 -2.82 8.53
CA SER A 144 8.90 -2.79 9.84
C SER A 144 7.72 -3.78 9.91
N SER A 145 6.96 -3.91 8.83
CA SER A 145 5.89 -4.90 8.74
C SER A 145 6.46 -6.33 8.77
N LEU A 146 7.49 -6.62 7.97
CA LEU A 146 8.11 -7.95 7.96
C LEU A 146 8.67 -8.33 9.33
N ALA A 147 9.42 -7.44 9.97
CA ALA A 147 9.99 -7.68 11.29
C ALA A 147 8.89 -8.03 12.32
N MET A 148 7.77 -7.29 12.29
CA MET A 148 6.63 -7.54 13.17
C MET A 148 6.01 -8.93 12.92
N TYR A 149 5.67 -9.27 11.67
CA TYR A 149 5.02 -10.55 11.36
C TYR A 149 5.96 -11.75 11.55
N SER A 150 7.25 -11.61 11.27
CA SER A 150 8.24 -12.66 11.58
C SER A 150 8.32 -12.92 13.08
N SER A 151 8.38 -11.86 13.90
CA SER A 151 8.38 -11.97 15.36
C SER A 151 7.13 -12.67 15.88
N ILE A 152 5.93 -12.28 15.42
CA ILE A 152 4.65 -12.94 15.79
C ILE A 152 4.64 -14.40 15.37
N GLY A 153 5.20 -14.71 14.19
CA GLY A 153 5.29 -16.07 13.65
C GLY A 153 6.40 -16.93 14.27
N ASN A 154 7.09 -16.45 15.31
CA ASN A 154 8.28 -17.10 15.91
C ASN A 154 9.34 -17.46 14.86
N SER A 155 9.67 -16.51 14.01
CA SER A 155 10.61 -16.64 12.88
C SER A 155 11.57 -15.47 12.86
N ASP A 156 12.74 -15.67 12.26
CA ASP A 156 13.75 -14.62 12.11
C ASP A 156 13.50 -13.76 10.88
N SER A 157 13.84 -12.48 10.96
CA SER A 157 13.83 -11.58 9.81
C SER A 157 15.20 -10.95 9.57
N TYR A 158 15.60 -10.92 8.31
CA TYR A 158 16.88 -10.41 7.82
C TYR A 158 16.61 -9.28 6.84
N ILE A 159 16.98 -8.06 7.21
CA ILE A 159 16.61 -6.85 6.47
C ILE A 159 17.85 -6.20 5.88
N PHE A 160 17.86 -6.00 4.57
CA PHE A 160 18.95 -5.34 3.86
C PHE A 160 18.57 -3.89 3.57
N VAL A 161 19.40 -2.95 4.02
CA VAL A 161 19.15 -1.50 3.95
C VAL A 161 20.27 -0.81 3.22
N PRO A 162 20.04 -0.16 2.06
CA PRO A 162 21.04 0.62 1.36
C PRO A 162 21.62 1.73 2.26
N ASN A 163 22.94 1.82 2.38
CA ASN A 163 23.61 2.71 3.34
C ASN A 163 23.44 4.22 3.03
N LYS A 164 23.19 4.58 1.75
CA LYS A 164 23.04 5.97 1.33
C LYS A 164 21.76 6.64 1.80
N ASP A 165 20.71 5.85 2.10
CA ASP A 165 19.35 6.35 2.37
C ASP A 165 18.86 5.99 3.78
N ILE A 166 19.76 5.65 4.70
CA ILE A 166 19.38 5.26 6.05
C ILE A 166 18.95 6.48 6.86
N SER A 167 17.64 6.64 7.07
CA SER A 167 17.11 7.42 8.17
C SER A 167 16.91 6.48 9.37
N MET A 168 17.61 6.72 10.47
CA MET A 168 17.49 5.91 11.69
C MET A 168 16.03 5.84 12.16
N ASN A 169 15.27 6.93 12.06
CA ASN A 169 13.86 6.96 12.44
C ASN A 169 13.02 5.91 11.68
N LYS A 170 13.37 5.61 10.42
CA LYS A 170 12.66 4.63 9.60
C LYS A 170 13.02 3.18 9.95
N VAL A 171 14.24 2.92 10.43
CA VAL A 171 14.69 1.57 10.80
C VAL A 171 14.48 1.22 12.26
N LEU A 172 14.26 2.20 13.14
CA LEU A 172 14.07 1.96 14.58
C LEU A 172 12.96 0.95 14.89
N GLN A 173 11.83 1.07 14.21
CA GLN A 173 10.71 0.13 14.40
C GLN A 173 11.10 -1.30 13.99
N THR A 174 11.86 -1.46 12.91
CA THR A 174 12.36 -2.76 12.43
C THR A 174 13.31 -3.39 13.44
N ILE A 175 14.25 -2.61 13.97
CA ILE A 175 15.19 -3.04 15.01
C ILE A 175 14.44 -3.41 16.30
N ALA A 176 13.47 -2.60 16.71
CA ALA A 176 12.69 -2.83 17.93
C ALA A 176 11.88 -4.13 17.90
N TYR A 177 11.47 -4.58 16.70
CA TYR A 177 10.81 -5.88 16.52
C TYR A 177 11.77 -7.07 16.42
N GLY A 178 13.08 -6.86 16.64
CA GLY A 178 14.09 -7.91 16.74
C GLY A 178 14.67 -8.39 15.41
N ALA A 179 14.49 -7.65 14.33
CA ALA A 179 15.07 -8.01 13.03
C ALA A 179 16.60 -7.86 13.00
N HIS A 180 17.28 -8.74 12.29
CA HIS A 180 18.67 -8.58 11.90
C HIS A 180 18.77 -7.59 10.74
N VAL A 181 19.30 -6.40 10.98
CA VAL A 181 19.38 -5.33 9.99
C VAL A 181 20.79 -5.17 9.48
N PHE A 182 21.00 -5.32 8.18
CA PHE A 182 22.28 -5.18 7.50
C PHE A 182 22.30 -3.90 6.67
N SER A 183 23.23 -3.02 6.95
CA SER A 183 23.53 -1.88 6.07
C SER A 183 24.39 -2.36 4.92
N ILE A 184 23.91 -2.24 3.70
CA ILE A 184 24.60 -2.72 2.49
C ILE A 184 25.10 -1.54 1.64
N PRO A 185 26.25 -1.71 0.96
CA PRO A 185 26.64 -0.77 -0.10
C PRO A 185 25.71 -0.92 -1.31
N GLY A 186 25.51 0.17 -2.06
CA GLY A 186 24.68 0.15 -3.26
C GLY A 186 23.26 0.68 -3.04
N THR A 187 22.36 0.25 -3.91
CA THR A 187 20.98 0.73 -4.03
C THR A 187 19.97 -0.32 -3.54
N TYR A 188 18.70 0.06 -3.56
CA TYR A 188 17.59 -0.88 -3.34
C TYR A 188 17.61 -2.04 -4.36
N ASP A 189 17.89 -1.74 -5.64
CA ASP A 189 17.88 -2.74 -6.71
C ASP A 189 19.04 -3.73 -6.56
N ASP A 190 20.23 -3.27 -6.13
CA ASP A 190 21.36 -4.16 -5.82
C ASP A 190 21.02 -5.17 -4.71
N GLY A 191 20.27 -4.71 -3.69
CA GLY A 191 19.81 -5.60 -2.63
C GLY A 191 18.76 -6.62 -3.11
N ILE A 192 17.88 -6.25 -4.03
CA ILE A 192 16.92 -7.17 -4.65
C ILE A 192 17.67 -8.21 -5.48
N GLU A 193 18.59 -7.79 -6.34
CA GLU A 193 19.39 -8.70 -7.16
C GLU A 193 20.16 -9.73 -6.31
N PHE A 194 20.75 -9.27 -5.19
CA PHE A 194 21.39 -10.16 -4.23
C PHE A 194 20.43 -11.21 -3.68
N LEU A 195 19.23 -10.78 -3.26
CA LEU A 195 18.23 -11.69 -2.69
C LEU A 195 17.69 -12.66 -3.75
N GLU A 196 17.44 -12.20 -4.97
CA GLU A 196 17.01 -13.07 -6.07
C GLU A 196 18.02 -14.16 -6.38
N LYS A 197 19.31 -13.84 -6.27
CA LYS A 197 20.40 -14.77 -6.58
C LYS A 197 20.68 -15.78 -5.46
N TYR A 198 20.61 -15.36 -4.20
CA TYR A 198 21.14 -16.13 -3.09
C TYR A 198 20.11 -16.52 -2.02
N SER A 199 18.85 -16.10 -2.11
CA SER A 199 17.85 -16.37 -1.07
C SER A 199 17.59 -17.87 -0.88
N GLU A 200 17.60 -18.67 -1.93
CA GLU A 200 17.41 -20.12 -1.86
C GLU A 200 18.55 -20.79 -1.10
N ASP A 201 19.81 -20.51 -1.47
CA ASP A 201 21.00 -21.05 -0.79
C ASP A 201 21.06 -20.67 0.69
N LEU A 202 20.57 -19.48 1.03
CA LEU A 202 20.51 -18.95 2.41
C LEU A 202 19.29 -19.45 3.19
N GLY A 203 18.35 -20.12 2.54
CA GLY A 203 17.10 -20.57 3.11
C GLY A 203 16.19 -19.40 3.53
N LEU A 204 16.21 -18.30 2.77
CA LEU A 204 15.47 -17.08 3.02
C LEU A 204 14.21 -17.00 2.16
N TYR A 205 13.07 -16.72 2.79
CA TYR A 205 11.83 -16.41 2.08
C TYR A 205 11.73 -14.89 1.82
N VAL A 206 11.76 -14.47 0.55
CA VAL A 206 11.77 -13.05 0.16
C VAL A 206 10.37 -12.47 0.21
N CYS A 207 10.23 -11.36 0.92
CA CYS A 207 8.98 -10.63 1.14
C CYS A 207 8.94 -9.24 0.47
N ASN A 208 9.67 -9.04 -0.61
CA ASN A 208 9.58 -7.81 -1.42
C ASN A 208 8.30 -7.77 -2.26
N SER A 209 8.09 -6.68 -2.99
CA SER A 209 6.86 -6.47 -3.79
C SER A 209 6.70 -7.42 -4.99
N ILE A 210 7.75 -8.17 -5.33
CA ILE A 210 7.72 -9.25 -6.32
C ILE A 210 6.96 -10.49 -5.83
N ASN A 211 6.80 -10.66 -4.52
CA ASN A 211 6.10 -11.79 -3.93
C ASN A 211 4.58 -11.67 -4.19
N PRO A 212 3.96 -12.59 -4.96
CA PRO A 212 2.57 -12.50 -5.34
C PRO A 212 1.60 -12.66 -4.16
N PHE A 213 1.98 -13.38 -3.09
CA PHE A 213 1.14 -13.53 -1.90
C PHE A 213 0.94 -12.21 -1.16
N ARG A 214 1.88 -11.27 -1.27
CA ARG A 214 1.67 -9.91 -0.75
C ARG A 214 0.55 -9.19 -1.50
N ILE A 215 0.46 -9.38 -2.82
CA ILE A 215 -0.60 -8.77 -3.63
C ILE A 215 -1.96 -9.36 -3.21
N GLU A 216 -2.03 -10.68 -2.99
CA GLU A 216 -3.27 -11.31 -2.51
C GLU A 216 -3.75 -10.72 -1.19
N GLY A 217 -2.87 -10.57 -0.20
CA GLY A 217 -3.24 -9.95 1.06
C GLY A 217 -3.70 -8.49 0.92
N GLN A 218 -3.07 -7.72 0.04
CA GLN A 218 -3.45 -6.33 -0.22
C GLN A 218 -4.82 -6.18 -0.89
N LYS A 219 -5.37 -7.22 -1.55
CA LYS A 219 -6.75 -7.22 -2.07
C LYS A 219 -7.78 -6.95 -0.96
N SER A 220 -7.49 -7.39 0.27
CA SER A 220 -8.39 -7.19 1.42
C SER A 220 -8.77 -5.73 1.64
N ILE A 221 -7.92 -4.77 1.24
CA ILE A 221 -8.20 -3.34 1.35
C ILE A 221 -9.50 -2.98 0.63
N ILE A 222 -9.67 -3.45 -0.61
CA ILE A 222 -10.88 -3.15 -1.37
C ILE A 222 -12.09 -3.98 -0.90
N TYR A 223 -11.86 -5.18 -0.36
CA TYR A 223 -12.92 -6.00 0.22
C TYR A 223 -13.51 -5.34 1.47
N GLU A 224 -12.66 -4.82 2.37
CA GLU A 224 -13.11 -4.06 3.53
C GLU A 224 -13.91 -2.82 3.13
N ILE A 225 -13.43 -2.07 2.14
CA ILE A 225 -14.13 -0.88 1.63
C ILE A 225 -15.50 -1.26 1.10
N ALA A 226 -15.57 -2.33 0.27
CA ALA A 226 -16.82 -2.82 -0.29
C ALA A 226 -17.80 -3.26 0.81
N GLN A 227 -17.36 -4.07 1.78
CA GLN A 227 -18.18 -4.51 2.90
C GLN A 227 -18.66 -3.31 3.74
N TYR A 228 -17.77 -2.36 4.06
CA TYR A 228 -18.11 -1.17 4.86
C TYR A 228 -19.17 -0.30 4.17
N LEU A 229 -19.12 -0.18 2.85
CA LEU A 229 -20.07 0.56 2.03
C LEU A 229 -21.25 -0.28 1.52
N ASN A 230 -21.54 -1.41 2.19
CA ASN A 230 -22.62 -2.34 1.79
C ASN A 230 -22.54 -2.73 0.31
N TRP A 231 -21.33 -3.03 -0.16
CA TRP A 231 -20.99 -3.46 -1.54
C TRP A 231 -21.26 -2.42 -2.62
N ASN A 232 -21.49 -1.15 -2.22
CA ASN A 232 -21.71 -0.04 -3.14
C ASN A 232 -20.49 0.91 -3.16
N LEU A 233 -19.55 0.62 -4.04
CA LEU A 233 -18.29 1.34 -4.14
C LEU A 233 -18.43 2.73 -4.81
N PRO A 234 -17.57 3.72 -4.48
CA PRO A 234 -17.54 5.01 -5.13
C PRO A 234 -17.12 4.92 -6.61
N ASP A 235 -17.29 5.99 -7.38
CA ASP A 235 -16.94 6.03 -8.80
C ASP A 235 -15.43 5.93 -9.03
N TRP A 236 -14.64 6.44 -8.10
CA TRP A 236 -13.18 6.48 -8.20
C TRP A 236 -12.49 5.96 -6.95
N ILE A 237 -11.47 5.13 -7.18
CA ILE A 237 -10.49 4.71 -6.15
C ILE A 237 -9.15 5.34 -6.51
N VAL A 238 -8.61 6.17 -5.62
CA VAL A 238 -7.35 6.88 -5.83
C VAL A 238 -6.25 6.24 -4.99
N VAL A 239 -5.17 5.80 -5.62
CA VAL A 239 -4.10 5.04 -4.98
C VAL A 239 -2.72 5.63 -5.31
N PRO A 240 -1.76 5.68 -4.35
CA PRO A 240 -0.43 6.15 -4.64
C PRO A 240 0.38 5.10 -5.41
N GLY A 241 1.15 5.54 -6.40
CA GLY A 241 1.88 4.69 -7.33
C GLY A 241 3.39 4.64 -7.09
N GLY A 242 3.85 3.89 -6.06
CA GLY A 242 5.27 3.56 -5.89
C GLY A 242 5.65 2.31 -6.69
N ALA A 243 5.85 1.15 -6.03
CA ALA A 243 6.12 -0.15 -6.67
C ALA A 243 4.93 -0.71 -7.48
N LEU A 244 3.78 -0.05 -7.44
CA LEU A 244 2.52 -0.37 -8.14
C LEU A 244 1.83 -1.67 -7.68
N SER A 245 2.36 -2.40 -6.70
CA SER A 245 1.72 -3.62 -6.18
C SER A 245 0.37 -3.34 -5.52
N ASN A 246 0.20 -2.19 -4.83
CA ASN A 246 -1.08 -1.83 -4.23
C ASN A 246 -2.15 -1.54 -5.28
N ALA A 247 -1.81 -0.78 -6.32
CA ALA A 247 -2.72 -0.53 -7.45
C ALA A 247 -3.12 -1.85 -8.15
N THR A 248 -2.16 -2.77 -8.32
CA THR A 248 -2.42 -4.12 -8.83
C THR A 248 -3.39 -4.89 -7.93
N ALA A 249 -3.16 -4.88 -6.62
CA ALA A 249 -3.99 -5.60 -5.66
C ALA A 249 -5.43 -5.07 -5.63
N LEU A 250 -5.61 -3.75 -5.66
CA LEU A 250 -6.94 -3.14 -5.73
C LEU A 250 -7.66 -3.53 -7.02
N GLY A 251 -6.97 -3.51 -8.17
CA GLY A 251 -7.54 -3.96 -9.46
C GLY A 251 -7.95 -5.42 -9.42
N LYS A 252 -7.08 -6.31 -8.92
CA LYS A 252 -7.42 -7.73 -8.75
C LYS A 252 -8.61 -7.92 -7.82
N GLY A 253 -8.62 -7.24 -6.67
CA GLY A 253 -9.72 -7.34 -5.73
C GLY A 253 -11.04 -6.85 -6.32
N LEU A 254 -11.04 -5.78 -7.10
CA LEU A 254 -12.22 -5.30 -7.83
C LEU A 254 -12.70 -6.31 -8.86
N HIS A 255 -11.77 -6.92 -9.59
CA HIS A 255 -12.09 -7.99 -10.56
C HIS A 255 -12.74 -9.20 -9.87
N ASP A 256 -12.20 -9.63 -8.74
CA ASP A 256 -12.76 -10.73 -7.93
C ASP A 256 -14.17 -10.39 -7.47
N LEU A 257 -14.39 -9.20 -6.89
CA LEU A 257 -15.71 -8.77 -6.40
C LEU A 257 -16.74 -8.69 -7.53
N PHE A 258 -16.33 -8.19 -8.69
CA PHE A 258 -17.23 -8.08 -9.86
C PHE A 258 -17.56 -9.44 -10.46
N THR A 259 -16.55 -10.31 -10.62
CA THR A 259 -16.73 -11.67 -11.16
C THR A 259 -17.62 -12.53 -10.28
N LEU A 260 -17.52 -12.36 -8.96
CA LEU A 260 -18.36 -13.02 -7.97
C LEU A 260 -19.78 -12.42 -7.84
N GLY A 261 -20.06 -11.29 -8.50
CA GLY A 261 -21.35 -10.58 -8.34
C GLY A 261 -21.52 -9.93 -6.96
N LEU A 262 -20.44 -9.70 -6.22
CA LEU A 262 -20.48 -8.98 -4.95
C LEU A 262 -20.67 -7.47 -5.15
N ILE A 263 -20.26 -6.94 -6.30
CA ILE A 263 -20.49 -5.56 -6.76
C ILE A 263 -21.05 -5.55 -8.18
N ASP A 264 -21.87 -4.55 -8.50
CA ASP A 264 -22.56 -4.45 -9.81
C ASP A 264 -21.77 -3.68 -10.88
N LYS A 265 -20.80 -2.84 -10.43
CA LYS A 265 -19.96 -2.03 -11.33
C LYS A 265 -18.54 -1.94 -10.83
N LEU A 266 -17.59 -1.83 -11.77
CA LEU A 266 -16.19 -1.56 -11.44
C LEU A 266 -15.94 -0.06 -11.24
N PRO A 267 -15.44 0.39 -10.08
CA PRO A 267 -14.89 1.72 -9.93
C PRO A 267 -13.70 1.96 -10.88
N ARG A 268 -13.50 3.21 -11.27
CA ARG A 268 -12.31 3.62 -11.99
C ARG A 268 -11.15 3.81 -11.02
N ILE A 269 -9.95 3.38 -11.40
CA ILE A 269 -8.74 3.59 -10.57
C ILE A 269 -7.95 4.78 -11.10
N ALA A 270 -7.57 5.70 -10.18
CA ALA A 270 -6.59 6.76 -10.46
C ALA A 270 -5.29 6.44 -9.72
N ILE A 271 -4.20 6.22 -10.47
CA ILE A 271 -2.87 5.97 -9.90
C ILE A 271 -2.08 7.26 -9.90
N ILE A 272 -1.63 7.71 -8.72
CA ILE A 272 -0.94 8.99 -8.54
C ILE A 272 0.52 8.73 -8.21
N GLN A 273 1.44 9.33 -8.98
CA GLN A 273 2.88 9.31 -8.72
C GLN A 273 3.39 10.70 -8.30
N ALA A 274 4.55 10.77 -7.66
CA ALA A 274 5.26 12.03 -7.46
C ALA A 274 5.98 12.42 -8.77
N GLU A 275 5.99 13.70 -9.13
CA GLU A 275 6.59 14.18 -10.39
C GLU A 275 8.05 13.75 -10.55
N GLY A 276 8.84 13.82 -9.45
CA GLY A 276 10.24 13.40 -9.43
C GLY A 276 10.47 11.88 -9.43
N ALA A 277 9.39 11.05 -9.45
CA ALA A 277 9.45 9.60 -9.53
C ALA A 277 8.18 9.06 -10.22
N SER A 278 7.99 9.43 -11.51
CA SER A 278 6.73 9.17 -12.23
C SER A 278 6.87 8.37 -13.53
N PRO A 279 7.74 7.36 -13.63
CA PRO A 279 7.99 6.64 -14.89
C PRO A 279 6.73 5.96 -15.44
N PHE A 280 5.85 5.46 -14.58
CA PHE A 280 4.60 4.82 -15.01
C PHE A 280 3.59 5.83 -15.57
N HIS A 281 3.42 6.98 -14.89
CA HIS A 281 2.59 8.06 -15.41
C HIS A 281 3.09 8.54 -16.78
N GLN A 282 4.41 8.77 -16.92
CA GLN A 282 5.01 9.18 -18.19
C GLN A 282 4.76 8.14 -19.31
N MET A 283 4.87 6.84 -18.98
CA MET A 283 4.57 5.77 -19.94
C MET A 283 3.12 5.83 -20.43
N ILE A 284 2.17 5.99 -19.52
CA ILE A 284 0.73 6.04 -19.86
C ILE A 284 0.39 7.32 -20.64
N ASP A 285 0.84 8.47 -20.16
CA ASP A 285 0.58 9.78 -20.75
C ASP A 285 1.13 9.90 -22.19
N LYS A 286 2.37 9.42 -22.39
CA LYS A 286 3.03 9.39 -23.71
C LYS A 286 2.62 8.18 -24.57
N LYS A 287 1.68 7.34 -24.10
CA LYS A 287 1.21 6.13 -24.79
C LYS A 287 2.34 5.16 -25.21
N MET A 288 3.36 5.05 -24.35
CA MET A 288 4.49 4.16 -24.61
C MET A 288 4.11 2.70 -24.38
N LYS A 289 4.73 1.79 -25.13
CA LYS A 289 4.48 0.35 -24.97
C LYS A 289 5.13 -0.21 -23.71
N GLU A 290 6.37 0.21 -23.45
CA GLU A 290 7.22 -0.24 -22.34
C GLU A 290 7.56 0.93 -21.41
N LEU A 291 7.74 0.60 -20.14
CA LEU A 291 8.21 1.57 -19.14
C LEU A 291 9.70 1.82 -19.33
N ILE A 292 10.09 3.09 -19.34
CA ILE A 292 11.50 3.52 -19.27
C ILE A 292 11.78 3.82 -17.79
N PRO A 293 12.67 3.06 -17.13
CA PRO A 293 13.04 3.34 -15.75
C PRO A 293 13.68 4.73 -15.59
N ASP A 294 13.38 5.36 -14.46
CA ASP A 294 14.08 6.56 -14.03
C ASP A 294 15.31 6.15 -13.19
N GLY A 295 16.49 6.48 -13.67
CA GLY A 295 17.75 6.11 -13.01
C GLY A 295 18.11 6.99 -11.80
N SER A 296 17.39 8.09 -11.57
CA SER A 296 17.68 9.05 -10.50
C SER A 296 16.40 9.64 -9.92
N PRO A 297 15.43 8.80 -9.49
CA PRO A 297 14.18 9.29 -8.96
C PRO A 297 14.43 10.07 -7.67
N TYR A 298 13.70 11.15 -7.48
CA TYR A 298 13.76 11.93 -6.25
C TYR A 298 12.40 12.53 -5.90
N THR A 299 11.90 12.24 -4.71
CA THR A 299 10.73 12.89 -4.12
C THR A 299 10.81 12.86 -2.59
N ARG A 300 10.20 13.85 -1.95
CA ARG A 300 10.03 13.89 -0.50
C ARG A 300 9.06 12.84 0.02
N ALA A 301 8.19 12.34 -0.83
CA ALA A 301 7.32 11.19 -0.55
C ALA A 301 8.11 9.88 -0.66
N SER A 302 9.00 9.64 0.30
CA SER A 302 10.03 8.58 0.26
C SER A 302 9.51 7.19 -0.15
N ALA A 303 8.28 6.82 0.22
CA ALA A 303 7.69 5.54 -0.17
C ALA A 303 7.25 5.50 -1.66
N LEU A 304 7.26 6.65 -2.37
CA LEU A 304 7.04 6.76 -3.82
C LEU A 304 8.34 6.91 -4.61
N ASN A 305 9.49 7.01 -3.95
CA ASN A 305 10.78 7.20 -4.60
C ASN A 305 11.28 5.93 -5.29
N ILE A 306 10.57 5.52 -6.35
CA ILE A 306 10.81 4.27 -7.10
C ILE A 306 10.89 4.58 -8.59
N GLY A 307 12.09 4.41 -9.16
CA GLY A 307 12.36 4.67 -10.57
C GLY A 307 12.02 3.49 -11.49
N ASN A 308 12.01 2.27 -10.98
CA ASN A 308 11.66 1.07 -11.74
C ASN A 308 10.60 0.22 -11.00
N PRO A 309 9.31 0.59 -11.10
CA PRO A 309 8.25 -0.12 -10.38
C PRO A 309 8.02 -1.53 -10.92
N PRO A 310 8.28 -2.60 -10.14
CA PRO A 310 8.26 -3.98 -10.65
C PRO A 310 6.87 -4.44 -11.10
N SER A 311 5.79 -3.90 -10.54
CA SER A 311 4.42 -4.31 -10.88
C SER A 311 3.78 -3.50 -12.02
N TRP A 312 4.55 -2.74 -12.82
CA TRP A 312 3.99 -1.82 -13.81
C TRP A 312 3.11 -2.50 -14.87
N LYS A 313 3.46 -3.72 -15.32
CA LYS A 313 2.65 -4.48 -16.29
C LYS A 313 1.28 -4.86 -15.72
N LYS A 314 1.26 -5.32 -14.46
CA LYS A 314 0.02 -5.65 -13.74
C LYS A 314 -0.83 -4.39 -13.50
N ALA A 315 -0.22 -3.28 -13.10
CA ALA A 315 -0.92 -2.01 -12.91
C ALA A 315 -1.46 -1.44 -14.23
N LYS A 316 -0.76 -1.63 -15.35
CA LYS A 316 -1.26 -1.27 -16.69
C LYS A 316 -2.53 -2.08 -17.05
N HIS A 317 -2.56 -3.36 -16.69
CA HIS A 317 -3.76 -4.19 -16.84
C HIS A 317 -4.92 -3.67 -15.98
N THR A 318 -4.65 -3.36 -14.70
CA THR A 318 -5.63 -2.73 -13.81
C THR A 318 -6.25 -1.47 -14.41
N LEU A 319 -5.43 -0.53 -14.94
CA LEU A 319 -5.95 0.68 -15.58
C LEU A 319 -6.84 0.38 -16.79
N LYS A 320 -6.48 -0.63 -17.58
CA LYS A 320 -7.28 -1.04 -18.74
C LYS A 320 -8.65 -1.60 -18.32
N GLU A 321 -8.70 -2.49 -17.35
CA GLU A 321 -9.94 -3.11 -16.87
C GLU A 321 -10.87 -2.11 -16.19
N THR A 322 -10.31 -1.18 -15.41
CA THR A 322 -11.11 -0.20 -14.66
C THR A 322 -11.37 1.10 -15.43
N ASN A 323 -10.99 1.19 -16.70
CA ASN A 323 -10.97 2.45 -17.45
C ASN A 323 -10.31 3.58 -16.66
N GLY A 324 -9.20 3.24 -16.00
CA GLY A 324 -8.47 4.08 -15.04
C GLY A 324 -7.60 5.14 -15.71
N ILE A 325 -7.08 6.03 -14.88
CA ILE A 325 -6.18 7.11 -15.32
C ILE A 325 -4.97 7.23 -14.41
N THR A 326 -3.97 8.01 -14.83
CA THR A 326 -2.82 8.36 -14.00
C THR A 326 -2.67 9.87 -13.91
N ALA A 327 -2.03 10.32 -12.82
CA ALA A 327 -1.56 11.68 -12.70
C ALA A 327 -0.22 11.72 -11.94
N SER A 328 0.52 12.80 -12.07
CA SER A 328 1.66 13.11 -11.21
C SER A 328 1.43 14.42 -10.47
N VAL A 329 2.00 14.51 -9.27
CA VAL A 329 1.89 15.66 -8.37
C VAL A 329 3.28 16.05 -7.86
N SER A 330 3.52 17.34 -7.69
CA SER A 330 4.76 17.86 -7.11
C SER A 330 4.85 17.61 -5.61
N ASP A 331 6.05 17.65 -5.06
CA ASP A 331 6.27 17.50 -3.61
C ASP A 331 5.51 18.55 -2.80
N ILE A 332 5.36 19.76 -3.33
CA ILE A 332 4.61 20.82 -2.63
C ILE A 332 3.10 20.55 -2.64
N GLU A 333 2.54 20.03 -3.74
CA GLU A 333 1.14 19.59 -3.79
C GLU A 333 0.90 18.46 -2.78
N ILE A 334 1.81 17.48 -2.69
CA ILE A 334 1.76 16.37 -1.75
C ILE A 334 1.75 16.88 -0.30
N LEU A 335 2.69 17.75 0.05
CA LEU A 335 2.86 18.21 1.43
C LEU A 335 1.74 19.17 1.87
N ASN A 336 1.20 19.98 0.97
CA ASN A 336 0.02 20.79 1.24
C ASN A 336 -1.23 19.91 1.46
N ALA A 337 -1.43 18.88 0.63
CA ALA A 337 -2.51 17.92 0.83
C ALA A 337 -2.34 17.15 2.15
N LYS A 338 -1.08 16.76 2.49
CA LYS A 338 -0.76 16.13 3.77
C LYS A 338 -1.18 17.02 4.95
N ALA A 339 -0.84 18.29 4.93
CA ALA A 339 -1.20 19.22 6.00
C ALA A 339 -2.74 19.33 6.20
N ILE A 340 -3.54 19.23 5.15
CA ILE A 340 -5.00 19.18 5.23
C ILE A 340 -5.46 17.86 5.87
N ILE A 341 -4.90 16.72 5.47
CA ILE A 341 -5.22 15.41 6.04
C ILE A 341 -4.83 15.36 7.52
N ASP A 342 -3.63 15.84 7.87
CA ASP A 342 -3.17 15.88 9.25
C ASP A 342 -4.08 16.78 10.12
N ARG A 343 -4.44 17.95 9.61
CA ARG A 343 -5.33 18.90 10.30
C ARG A 343 -6.77 18.38 10.45
N SER A 344 -7.19 17.43 9.62
CA SER A 344 -8.47 16.74 9.78
C SER A 344 -8.48 15.71 10.93
N GLY A 345 -7.34 15.50 11.59
CA GLY A 345 -7.18 14.51 12.68
C GLY A 345 -6.94 13.08 12.18
N ILE A 346 -6.90 12.83 10.87
CA ILE A 346 -6.66 11.49 10.31
C ILE A 346 -5.17 11.18 10.28
N GLY A 347 -4.37 12.10 9.72
CA GLY A 347 -2.92 11.98 9.64
C GLY A 347 -2.40 10.89 8.69
N CYS A 348 -1.33 11.20 7.95
CA CYS A 348 -0.73 10.21 7.05
C CYS A 348 0.74 10.54 6.69
N GLU A 349 1.47 9.57 6.14
CA GLU A 349 2.77 9.80 5.51
C GLU A 349 2.64 10.58 4.18
N PRO A 350 3.71 11.25 3.68
CA PRO A 350 3.64 12.02 2.43
C PRO A 350 3.15 11.21 1.22
N ALA A 351 3.59 9.97 1.08
CA ALA A 351 3.17 9.09 -0.01
C ALA A 351 1.65 8.91 -0.09
N SER A 352 0.99 8.82 1.05
CA SER A 352 -0.47 8.72 1.15
C SER A 352 -1.16 9.97 0.63
N ALA A 353 -0.62 11.15 0.98
CA ALA A 353 -1.20 12.44 0.64
C ALA A 353 -1.17 12.72 -0.87
N ALA A 354 -0.31 12.04 -1.63
CA ALA A 354 -0.31 12.11 -3.08
C ALA A 354 -1.70 11.80 -3.68
N THR A 355 -2.49 10.92 -3.03
CA THR A 355 -3.85 10.58 -3.49
C THR A 355 -4.79 11.78 -3.43
N VAL A 356 -4.79 12.52 -2.34
CA VAL A 356 -5.62 13.72 -2.15
C VAL A 356 -5.14 14.85 -3.06
N ALA A 357 -3.82 15.05 -3.18
CA ALA A 357 -3.25 16.02 -4.13
C ALA A 357 -3.62 15.69 -5.58
N GLY A 358 -3.48 14.42 -5.96
CA GLY A 358 -3.81 13.93 -7.30
C GLY A 358 -5.29 14.02 -7.62
N LEU A 359 -6.16 13.66 -6.67
CA LEU A 359 -7.60 13.79 -6.82
C LEU A 359 -7.99 15.26 -7.05
N LYS A 360 -7.46 16.18 -6.22
CA LYS A 360 -7.66 17.62 -6.42
C LYS A 360 -7.24 18.06 -7.83
N LYS A 361 -6.04 17.69 -8.26
CA LYS A 361 -5.51 18.04 -9.60
C LYS A 361 -6.41 17.50 -10.72
N LEU A 362 -6.92 16.27 -10.59
CA LEU A 362 -7.81 15.67 -11.57
C LEU A 362 -9.20 16.34 -11.61
N VAL A 363 -9.72 16.80 -10.48
CA VAL A 363 -10.96 17.59 -10.39
C VAL A 363 -10.76 18.99 -10.99
N ASP A 364 -9.68 19.68 -10.66
CA ASP A 364 -9.35 21.00 -11.20
C ASP A 364 -9.16 20.94 -12.74
N GLN A 365 -8.61 19.83 -13.26
CA GLN A 365 -8.48 19.55 -14.69
C GLN A 365 -9.75 19.04 -15.36
N GLN A 366 -10.86 18.94 -14.65
CA GLN A 366 -12.16 18.42 -15.12
C GLN A 366 -12.08 16.97 -15.69
N LYS A 367 -11.08 16.19 -15.26
CA LYS A 367 -10.96 14.75 -15.58
C LYS A 367 -11.83 13.88 -14.68
N ILE A 368 -12.18 14.40 -13.52
CA ILE A 368 -13.16 13.84 -12.57
C ILE A 368 -14.23 14.91 -12.34
N ASP A 369 -15.49 14.54 -12.58
CA ASP A 369 -16.61 15.46 -12.46
C ASP A 369 -16.96 15.72 -10.99
N LYS A 370 -17.36 16.95 -10.67
CA LYS A 370 -17.71 17.35 -9.29
C LYS A 370 -18.93 16.62 -8.70
N GLY A 371 -19.72 15.96 -9.55
CA GLY A 371 -20.85 15.13 -9.12
C GLY A 371 -20.46 13.67 -8.80
N GLN A 372 -19.24 13.25 -9.10
CA GLN A 372 -18.75 11.89 -8.83
C GLN A 372 -18.27 11.73 -7.40
N THR A 373 -18.24 10.48 -6.96
CA THR A 373 -17.76 10.06 -5.65
C THR A 373 -16.35 9.50 -5.75
N ALA A 374 -15.50 9.74 -4.74
CA ALA A 374 -14.13 9.26 -4.75
C ALA A 374 -13.69 8.73 -3.38
N LEU A 375 -12.72 7.82 -3.40
CA LEU A 375 -12.06 7.28 -2.21
C LEU A 375 -10.56 7.33 -2.39
N CYS A 376 -9.85 7.93 -1.43
CA CYS A 376 -8.39 7.98 -1.38
C CYS A 376 -7.84 6.95 -0.41
N ILE A 377 -6.83 6.18 -0.84
CA ILE A 377 -6.12 5.22 0.02
C ILE A 377 -4.94 5.92 0.72
N LEU A 378 -5.03 6.09 2.03
CA LEU A 378 -3.94 6.62 2.86
C LEU A 378 -3.10 5.45 3.39
N THR A 379 -1.91 5.27 2.86
CA THR A 379 -1.13 4.05 2.96
C THR A 379 -0.32 3.87 4.24
N GLY A 380 0.10 4.96 4.89
CA GLY A 380 0.95 4.88 6.08
C GLY A 380 0.73 6.01 7.08
N ASN A 381 1.18 5.76 8.30
CA ASN A 381 0.98 6.61 9.46
C ASN A 381 1.80 7.92 9.39
N ILE A 382 1.29 8.97 10.00
CA ILE A 382 1.91 10.29 10.10
C ILE A 382 3.35 10.23 10.67
N LEU A 383 3.62 9.30 11.58
CA LEU A 383 4.93 9.15 12.23
C LEU A 383 5.95 8.34 11.39
N LYS A 384 5.57 7.83 10.23
CA LYS A 384 6.49 7.10 9.33
C LYS A 384 7.52 7.99 8.65
N ASP A 385 7.24 9.29 8.51
CA ASP A 385 8.15 10.26 7.90
C ASP A 385 8.09 11.60 8.66
N THR A 386 8.69 11.63 9.83
CA THR A 386 8.75 12.80 10.72
C THR A 386 9.63 13.93 10.17
N ASP A 387 10.60 13.60 9.30
CA ASP A 387 11.47 14.59 8.67
C ASP A 387 10.68 15.51 7.74
N ALA A 388 9.75 14.93 6.96
CA ALA A 388 8.85 15.71 6.10
C ALA A 388 7.91 16.63 6.91
N LEU A 389 7.41 16.17 8.08
CA LEU A 389 6.62 17.00 8.98
C LEU A 389 7.42 18.19 9.50
N LYS A 390 8.62 17.93 10.03
CA LYS A 390 9.51 18.95 10.55
C LYS A 390 9.84 19.99 9.48
N GLU A 391 10.20 19.54 8.30
CA GLU A 391 10.52 20.44 7.18
C GLU A 391 9.34 21.32 6.78
N TYR A 392 8.14 20.76 6.67
CA TYR A 392 6.95 21.50 6.30
C TYR A 392 6.55 22.56 7.33
N HIS A 393 6.58 22.23 8.61
CA HIS A 393 6.09 23.10 9.67
C HIS A 393 7.15 24.05 10.25
N SER A 394 8.44 23.72 10.16
CA SER A 394 9.53 24.55 10.71
C SER A 394 10.55 25.03 9.67
N GLY A 395 10.57 24.50 8.45
CA GLY A 395 11.49 24.92 7.39
C GLY A 395 11.13 26.29 6.79
N ASP A 396 12.15 27.08 6.42
CA ASP A 396 11.96 28.44 5.86
C ASP A 396 11.86 28.44 4.32
N ASN A 397 12.20 27.35 3.67
CA ASN A 397 12.38 27.28 2.22
C ASN A 397 11.21 26.67 1.45
N MET A 398 10.06 26.43 2.08
CA MET A 398 8.93 25.78 1.45
C MET A 398 7.70 26.69 1.37
N VAL A 399 7.02 26.72 0.24
CA VAL A 399 5.70 27.39 0.08
C VAL A 399 4.64 26.54 0.76
N ALA A 400 4.62 26.57 2.10
CA ALA A 400 3.69 25.82 2.95
C ALA A 400 2.45 26.69 3.25
N ILE A 401 1.33 26.38 2.57
CA ILE A 401 0.09 27.15 2.69
C ILE A 401 -0.59 26.93 4.05
N PHE A 402 -0.41 25.75 4.66
CA PHE A 402 -1.07 25.35 5.89
C PHE A 402 -0.11 25.12 7.05
N LYS A 403 1.00 25.88 7.06
CA LYS A 403 2.04 25.80 8.08
C LYS A 403 1.46 26.08 9.47
N ASN A 404 1.82 25.24 10.43
CA ASN A 404 1.52 25.44 11.85
C ASN A 404 2.82 25.32 12.63
N THR A 405 3.17 26.34 13.42
CA THR A 405 4.46 26.42 14.10
C THR A 405 4.31 26.41 15.62
N LEU A 406 5.31 25.92 16.31
CA LEU A 406 5.41 26.07 17.77
C LEU A 406 5.53 27.55 18.11
N GLN A 407 4.60 28.05 18.95
CA GLN A 407 4.61 29.41 19.45
C GLN A 407 5.32 29.45 20.80
N ALA A 408 6.45 30.13 20.86
CA ALA A 408 7.09 30.45 22.13
C ALA A 408 6.41 31.66 22.76
N THR A 409 5.87 31.52 23.96
CA THR A 409 5.16 32.59 24.65
C THR A 409 5.41 32.56 26.15
N SER A 410 5.16 33.66 26.84
CA SER A 410 5.16 33.70 28.32
C SER A 410 3.86 33.14 28.88
N LEU A 411 3.94 32.51 30.03
CA LEU A 411 2.78 31.94 30.73
C LEU A 411 2.10 33.01 31.56
N ASP A 412 1.58 34.06 30.94
CA ASP A 412 0.73 35.07 31.56
C ASP A 412 -0.62 35.21 30.85
N TYR A 413 -1.65 35.59 31.60
CA TYR A 413 -3.02 35.64 31.14
C TYR A 413 -3.20 36.52 29.90
N LYS A 414 -2.62 37.72 29.90
CA LYS A 414 -2.82 38.70 28.81
C LYS A 414 -2.18 38.23 27.52
N THR A 415 -0.98 37.67 27.60
CA THR A 415 -0.27 37.12 26.43
C THR A 415 -1.01 35.93 25.86
N ILE A 416 -1.46 34.99 26.69
CA ILE A 416 -2.23 33.83 26.23
C ILE A 416 -3.59 34.24 25.65
N GLN A 417 -4.29 35.22 26.28
CA GLN A 417 -5.56 35.70 25.76
C GLN A 417 -5.49 36.26 24.34
N ASN A 418 -4.35 36.82 23.92
CA ASN A 418 -4.15 37.32 22.57
C ASN A 418 -4.00 36.21 21.50
N TYR A 419 -3.78 34.98 21.92
CA TYR A 419 -3.65 33.81 21.01
C TYR A 419 -4.95 32.99 20.92
N ILE A 420 -5.85 33.13 21.88
CA ILE A 420 -7.15 32.46 21.94
C ILE A 420 -8.26 33.36 21.42
#